data_fe1e630845a8c648f9d1b0b966ce2047
#
_entry.id   fe1e630845a8c648f9d1b0b966ce2047
#
_cell.length_a   1.000
_cell.length_b   1.000
_cell.length_c   1.000
_cell.angle_alpha   90.00
_cell.angle_beta   90.00
_cell.angle_gamma   90.00
#
_symmetry.space_group_name_H-M   'P 1'
#
loop_
_entity.id
_entity.type
_entity.pdbx_description
1 polymer ?
#
loop_
_entity_poly.entity_id
_entity_poly.type
_entity_poly.pdbx_seq_one_letter_code
_entity_poly.pdbx_strand_id
1 'polypeptide(L)'
;YRYLDMDNTFCIPFIDDASIENVLNCLAACLYLMTPADQITERMARLEPIAMRLEVKEGKNNCVLINDSYNSDLASLDIALDFLVRRSEKKGLKRTLTCRIF
;
A
#
# COMPACT_ATOMS: atom_id res chain seq x y z
N TYR A 1 6.66 -15.07 -6.72
CA TYR A 1 6.82 -16.12 -5.71
C TYR A 1 6.93 -17.50 -6.35
N ARG A 2 7.61 -18.40 -5.69
CA ARG A 2 7.67 -19.82 -6.06
C ARG A 2 6.92 -20.66 -5.03
N TYR A 3 6.05 -21.52 -5.51
CA TYR A 3 5.30 -22.45 -4.67
C TYR A 3 5.12 -23.79 -5.41
N LEU A 4 5.44 -24.90 -4.75
CA LEU A 4 5.43 -26.26 -5.31
C LEU A 4 6.16 -26.34 -6.66
N ASP A 5 7.37 -25.76 -6.73
CA ASP A 5 8.23 -25.69 -7.93
C ASP A 5 7.65 -24.91 -9.12
N MET A 6 6.54 -24.20 -8.95
CA MET A 6 5.98 -23.29 -9.94
C MET A 6 6.27 -21.84 -9.61
N ASP A 7 6.79 -21.11 -10.58
CA ASP A 7 6.97 -19.65 -10.49
C ASP A 7 5.69 -18.94 -10.92
N ASN A 8 5.19 -18.09 -10.03
CA ASN A 8 3.99 -17.30 -10.25
C ASN A 8 4.28 -15.83 -10.03
N THR A 9 3.63 -14.96 -10.82
CA THR A 9 3.76 -13.51 -10.72
C THR A 9 2.38 -12.88 -10.64
N PHE A 10 2.25 -11.86 -9.80
CA PHE A 10 1.05 -11.04 -9.73
C PHE A 10 1.42 -9.58 -9.51
N CYS A 11 0.52 -8.67 -9.83
CA CYS A 11 0.67 -7.24 -9.58
C CYS A 11 -0.25 -6.81 -8.44
N ILE A 12 0.21 -5.84 -7.66
CA ILE A 12 -0.56 -5.20 -6.60
C ILE A 12 -0.50 -3.68 -6.76
N PRO A 13 -1.55 -2.95 -6.35
CA PRO A 13 -1.60 -1.50 -6.48
C PRO A 13 -0.87 -0.74 -5.35
N PHE A 14 -0.11 -1.42 -4.50
CA PHE A 14 0.56 -0.85 -3.35
C PHE A 14 2.05 -0.64 -3.59
N ILE A 15 2.62 0.39 -2.96
CA ILE A 15 4.04 0.73 -3.05
C ILE A 15 4.71 0.88 -1.67
N ASP A 16 3.93 0.83 -0.59
CA ASP A 16 4.41 0.92 0.79
C ASP A 16 4.67 -0.47 1.37
N ASP A 17 5.68 -0.54 2.24
CA ASP A 17 6.17 -1.81 2.77
C ASP A 17 5.12 -2.52 3.65
N ALA A 18 4.30 -1.76 4.41
CA ALA A 18 3.28 -2.32 5.29
C ALA A 18 2.15 -2.99 4.48
N SER A 19 1.68 -2.35 3.40
CA SER A 19 0.69 -2.95 2.50
C SER A 19 1.25 -4.18 1.78
N ILE A 20 2.52 -4.12 1.36
CA ILE A 20 3.20 -5.27 0.73
C ILE A 20 3.29 -6.45 1.70
N GLU A 21 3.67 -6.21 2.96
CA GLU A 21 3.72 -7.25 4.00
C GLU A 21 2.35 -7.89 4.25
N ASN A 22 1.30 -7.07 4.33
CA ASN A 22 -0.07 -7.57 4.47
C ASN A 22 -0.50 -8.44 3.28
N VAL A 23 -0.15 -8.04 2.06
CA VAL A 23 -0.42 -8.86 0.86
C VAL A 23 0.33 -10.18 0.91
N LEU A 24 1.59 -10.20 1.36
CA LEU A 24 2.37 -11.45 1.51
C LEU A 24 1.74 -12.38 2.54
N ASN A 25 1.23 -11.85 3.65
CA ASN A 25 0.49 -12.62 4.65
C ASN A 25 -0.81 -13.21 4.06
N CYS A 26 -1.56 -12.41 3.30
CA CYS A 26 -2.74 -12.90 2.58
C CYS A 26 -2.40 -13.98 1.56
N LEU A 27 -1.31 -13.81 0.80
CA LEU A 27 -0.81 -14.80 -0.15
C LEU A 27 -0.51 -16.12 0.56
N ALA A 28 0.23 -16.07 1.68
CA ALA A 28 0.55 -17.27 2.46
C ALA A 28 -0.72 -18.02 2.92
N ALA A 29 -1.73 -17.28 3.39
CA ALA A 29 -3.02 -17.86 3.77
C ALA A 29 -3.75 -18.48 2.57
N CYS A 30 -3.76 -17.82 1.41
CA CYS A 30 -4.38 -18.35 0.19
C CYS A 30 -3.69 -19.63 -0.27
N LEU A 31 -2.36 -19.68 -0.22
CA LEU A 31 -1.59 -20.88 -0.58
C LEU A 31 -1.84 -22.03 0.39
N TYR A 32 -1.90 -21.72 1.70
CA TYR A 32 -2.27 -22.72 2.72
C TYR A 32 -3.66 -23.31 2.50
N LEU A 33 -4.62 -22.49 2.06
CA LEU A 33 -5.98 -22.91 1.72
C LEU A 33 -6.08 -23.53 0.32
N MET A 34 -4.97 -23.75 -0.36
CA MET A 34 -4.89 -24.34 -1.70
C MET A 34 -5.70 -23.56 -2.76
N THR A 35 -5.77 -22.23 -2.63
CA THR A 35 -6.46 -21.37 -3.60
C THR A 35 -5.72 -21.43 -4.95
N PRO A 36 -6.43 -21.62 -6.09
CA PRO A 36 -5.81 -21.65 -7.41
C PRO A 36 -5.03 -20.37 -7.74
N ALA A 37 -3.87 -20.53 -8.41
CA ALA A 37 -2.95 -19.41 -8.69
C ALA A 37 -3.55 -18.32 -9.61
N ASP A 38 -4.40 -18.71 -10.56
CA ASP A 38 -5.15 -17.79 -11.42
C ASP A 38 -6.11 -16.90 -10.63
N GLN A 39 -6.82 -17.47 -9.68
CA GLN A 39 -7.70 -16.70 -8.77
C GLN A 39 -6.90 -15.76 -7.87
N ILE A 40 -5.76 -16.20 -7.35
CA ILE A 40 -4.88 -15.33 -6.55
C ILE A 40 -4.44 -14.14 -7.40
N THR A 41 -3.94 -14.38 -8.60
CA THR A 41 -3.46 -13.32 -9.52
C THR A 41 -4.55 -12.31 -9.86
N GLU A 42 -5.74 -12.78 -10.20
CA GLU A 42 -6.87 -11.91 -10.52
C GLU A 42 -7.31 -11.04 -9.33
N ARG A 43 -7.41 -11.63 -8.16
CA ARG A 43 -7.89 -10.91 -6.97
C ARG A 43 -6.85 -9.95 -6.39
N MET A 44 -5.57 -10.30 -6.45
CA MET A 44 -4.49 -9.41 -5.99
C MET A 44 -4.44 -8.10 -6.78
N ALA A 45 -4.73 -8.14 -8.07
CA ALA A 45 -4.80 -6.93 -8.90
C ALA A 45 -6.00 -6.00 -8.57
N ARG A 46 -7.02 -6.53 -7.88
CA ARG A 46 -8.23 -5.79 -7.49
C ARG A 46 -8.20 -5.28 -6.06
N LEU A 47 -7.08 -5.45 -5.34
CA LEU A 47 -6.97 -4.94 -3.98
C LEU A 47 -7.09 -3.41 -3.99
N GLU A 48 -7.83 -2.88 -3.04
CA GLU A 48 -8.03 -1.44 -2.85
C GLU A 48 -7.36 -0.99 -1.55
N PRO A 49 -6.84 0.26 -1.51
CA PRO A 49 -6.32 0.83 -0.28
C PRO A 49 -7.44 0.93 0.77
N ILE A 50 -7.09 0.62 2.02
CA ILE A 50 -8.01 0.82 3.14
C ILE A 50 -8.13 2.33 3.41
N ALA A 51 -9.36 2.83 3.56
CA ALA A 51 -9.60 4.22 3.90
C ALA A 51 -8.83 4.64 5.16
N MET A 52 -8.30 5.86 5.17
CA MET A 52 -7.49 6.43 6.26
C MET A 52 -6.18 5.70 6.58
N ARG A 53 -5.73 4.78 5.71
CA ARG A 53 -4.41 4.14 5.80
C ARG A 53 -3.61 4.45 4.55
N LEU A 54 -2.69 5.41 4.62
CA LEU A 54 -1.92 5.93 3.48
C LEU A 54 -2.79 6.22 2.24
N GLU A 55 -4.05 6.55 2.48
CA GLU A 55 -5.03 6.85 1.44
C GLU A 55 -4.62 8.10 0.67
N VAL A 56 -4.48 7.96 -0.64
CA VAL A 56 -4.07 9.07 -1.50
C VAL A 56 -5.28 9.65 -2.21
N LYS A 57 -5.51 10.95 -2.01
CA LYS A 57 -6.57 11.71 -2.69
C LYS A 57 -5.97 12.84 -3.50
N GLU A 58 -6.53 13.08 -4.67
CA GLU A 58 -6.21 14.28 -5.45
C GLU A 58 -6.98 15.47 -4.91
N GLY A 59 -6.26 16.51 -4.57
CA GLY A 59 -6.80 17.78 -4.10
C GLY A 59 -6.84 18.82 -5.21
N LYS A 60 -7.29 20.04 -4.87
CA LYS A 60 -7.28 21.19 -5.78
C LYS A 60 -5.84 21.63 -6.09
N ASN A 61 -5.64 22.26 -7.25
CA ASN A 61 -4.37 22.83 -7.69
C ASN A 61 -3.20 21.81 -7.77
N ASN A 62 -3.49 20.60 -8.24
CA ASN A 62 -2.52 19.49 -8.34
C ASN A 62 -1.90 19.08 -6.99
N CYS A 63 -2.54 19.42 -5.89
CA CYS A 63 -2.12 18.91 -4.59
C CYS A 63 -2.47 17.44 -4.45
N VAL A 64 -1.64 16.73 -3.69
CA VAL A 64 -1.90 15.35 -3.30
C VAL A 64 -2.05 15.32 -1.79
N LEU A 65 -3.18 14.80 -1.32
CA LEU A 65 -3.43 14.57 0.09
C LEU A 65 -3.14 13.10 0.42
N ILE A 66 -2.34 12.88 1.43
CA ILE A 66 -2.09 11.55 2.01
C ILE A 66 -2.81 11.54 3.35
N ASN A 67 -3.79 10.65 3.49
CA ASN A 67 -4.57 10.48 4.71
C ASN A 67 -4.17 9.18 5.40
N ASP A 68 -3.53 9.30 6.56
CA ASP A 68 -3.10 8.18 7.42
C ASP A 68 -3.58 8.43 8.86
N SER A 69 -4.85 8.73 9.02
CA SER A 69 -5.44 9.13 10.29
C SER A 69 -6.06 7.98 11.09
N TYR A 70 -5.91 6.74 10.65
CA TYR A 70 -6.48 5.59 11.36
C TYR A 70 -5.76 5.30 12.69
N ASN A 71 -4.42 5.38 12.70
CA ASN A 71 -3.59 5.26 13.89
C ASN A 71 -2.71 6.50 14.02
N SER A 72 -2.52 7.00 15.24
CA SER A 72 -1.70 8.19 15.55
C SER A 72 -0.52 7.83 16.46
N ASP A 73 0.27 6.85 16.10
CA ASP A 73 1.52 6.55 16.79
C ASP A 73 2.74 7.05 16.00
N LEU A 74 3.91 7.09 16.66
CA LEU A 74 5.15 7.57 16.03
C LEU A 74 5.61 6.67 14.88
N ALA A 75 5.37 5.37 14.97
CA ALA A 75 5.76 4.43 13.92
C ALA A 75 4.91 4.65 12.65
N SER A 76 3.60 4.85 12.80
CA SER A 76 2.70 5.20 11.69
C SER A 76 3.09 6.52 11.02
N LEU A 77 3.50 7.52 11.81
CA LEU A 77 3.97 8.79 11.28
C LEU A 77 5.23 8.63 10.43
N ASP A 78 6.18 7.84 10.88
CA ASP A 78 7.42 7.57 10.15
C ASP A 78 7.16 6.91 8.80
N ILE A 79 6.27 5.92 8.77
CA ILE A 79 5.80 5.26 7.54
C ILE A 79 5.13 6.26 6.59
N ALA A 80 4.27 7.14 7.11
CA ALA A 80 3.59 8.15 6.30
C ALA A 80 4.56 9.18 5.71
N LEU A 81 5.60 9.57 6.45
CA LEU A 81 6.66 10.45 5.98
C LEU A 81 7.50 9.80 4.87
N ASP A 82 7.90 8.56 5.05
CA ASP A 82 8.61 7.78 4.03
C ASP A 82 7.79 7.66 2.74
N PHE A 83 6.51 7.38 2.87
CA PHE A 83 5.59 7.33 1.73
C PHE A 83 5.51 8.68 1.00
N LEU A 84 5.42 9.78 1.74
CA LEU A 84 5.44 11.15 1.20
C LEU A 84 6.73 11.43 0.42
N VAL A 85 7.88 11.04 0.95
CA VAL A 85 9.19 11.19 0.31
C VAL A 85 9.22 10.44 -1.02
N ARG A 86 8.97 9.14 -0.99
CA ARG A 86 8.99 8.26 -2.18
C ARG A 86 8.04 8.76 -3.27
N ARG A 87 6.86 9.24 -2.89
CA ARG A 87 5.88 9.75 -3.85
C ARG A 87 6.27 11.10 -4.44
N SER A 88 6.85 12.01 -3.64
CA SER A 88 7.29 13.33 -4.11
C SER A 88 8.44 13.23 -5.11
N GLU A 89 9.36 12.30 -4.91
CA GLU A 89 10.49 12.06 -5.81
C GLU A 89 10.02 11.58 -7.18
N LYS A 90 9.05 10.66 -7.23
CA LYS A 90 8.48 10.17 -8.49
C LYS A 90 7.75 11.24 -9.31
N LYS A 91 7.18 12.26 -8.65
CA LYS A 91 6.36 13.30 -9.32
C LYS A 91 7.02 14.68 -9.35
N GLY A 92 8.21 14.86 -8.78
CA GLY A 92 8.88 16.17 -8.69
C GLY A 92 8.09 17.22 -7.89
N LEU A 93 7.28 16.78 -6.94
CA LEU A 93 6.38 17.63 -6.16
C LEU A 93 7.10 18.27 -4.98
N LYS A 94 6.73 19.51 -4.64
CA LYS A 94 7.11 20.12 -3.36
C LYS A 94 6.40 19.41 -2.22
N ARG A 95 7.13 19.15 -1.14
CA ARG A 95 6.61 18.47 0.05
C ARG A 95 6.08 19.49 1.04
N THR A 96 4.87 19.26 1.52
CA THR A 96 4.31 20.00 2.64
C THR A 96 3.65 19.01 3.58
N LEU A 97 4.10 18.97 4.82
CA LEU A 97 3.50 18.15 5.86
C LEU A 97 2.52 18.99 6.65
N THR A 98 1.28 18.53 6.74
CA THR A 98 0.30 19.06 7.70
C THR A 98 -0.06 17.94 8.66
N CYS A 99 0.40 18.04 9.89
CA CYS A 99 0.00 17.14 10.98
C CYS A 99 -1.19 17.77 11.70
N ARG A 100 -2.30 17.04 11.82
CA ARG A 100 -3.47 17.45 12.58
C ARG A 100 -3.66 16.46 13.74
N ILE A 101 -3.37 16.92 14.93
CA ILE A 101 -3.61 16.18 16.17
C ILE A 101 -5.00 16.60 16.66
N PHE A 102 -5.87 15.62 16.84
CA PHE A 102 -7.19 15.81 17.42
C PHE A 102 -7.18 15.39 18.88
#